data_53b242b3f921c6e43490d23ab028d97e
#
_entry.id   53b242b3f921c6e43490d23ab028d97e
#
_cell.length_a   1.000
_cell.length_b   1.000
_cell.length_c   1.000
_cell.angle_alpha   90.00
_cell.angle_beta   90.00
_cell.angle_gamma   90.00
#
_symmetry.space_group_name_H-M   'P 1'
#
loop_
_entity.id
_entity.type
_entity.pdbx_description
1 polymer ?
#
loop_
_entity_poly.entity_id
_entity_poly.type
_entity_poly.pdbx_seq_one_letter_code
_entity_poly.pdbx_strand_id
1 'polypeptide(L)'
;MSTSVQSPSQELLQTSLLSGQVASAAMAGEVSGPAAMHVFLATTTIPVGTNPVGLAFIPNGDLYVTNSGSNNVQTIDTATDTVIGAAIPTGTTPVWLTVAPNGNAYVPNNVSNSVTVIDTATSTVLTTIALSGGPAAAAVIPNGNVYVSRFTANSVQEIDTTTNTAVGAAIPTGSGPVGIAVTNGKAYVANRNANTVTVIDTATSLVLTTIPVGAQPNFVAIAPNGNAYVANIGSSNVTVINTVSDTVVGAPIPVGTNPWGITAGADGHVYTANRGSNDVTVIDSVTNTVIGTPIPVGSQPIALVVAPDNKVYVTNIAGASVTVIQFDPTITSISPNSGPIAGGTPVTITGTNLTGASVTIGGNPATGVMVNATGTQLTAITPPGTAGPADVTVTTPGGSATLVGGFTYVLPVHATSLTATPALTKLFPPHVYFPFLTATLTDQVTGLPVPNQPILFKAGSNVLGIANTDAQGVARVNETLTLTLILLNHGYEASFAGAVTPTAILSPSSDQAGVIEP
;
A
#
# COMPACT_ATOMS: atom_id res chain seq x y z
N MET A 1 37.45 64.91 7.38
CA MET A 1 37.59 64.58 5.97
C MET A 1 38.81 63.68 5.84
N SER A 2 38.60 62.44 5.61
CA SER A 2 39.38 61.44 4.90
C SER A 2 38.98 60.06 5.40
N THR A 3 38.21 59.43 4.64
CA THR A 3 37.74 58.04 4.76
C THR A 3 38.85 57.12 4.26
N SER A 4 39.34 56.21 5.09
CA SER A 4 40.15 55.08 4.64
C SER A 4 39.28 53.82 4.67
N VAL A 5 39.06 53.31 3.49
CA VAL A 5 38.41 51.99 3.21
C VAL A 5 39.39 50.90 3.63
N GLN A 6 39.00 50.04 4.58
CA GLN A 6 39.67 48.77 4.84
C GLN A 6 38.95 47.63 4.09
N SER A 7 39.76 46.84 3.41
CA SER A 7 39.43 45.67 2.63
C SER A 7 38.90 44.51 3.51
N PRO A 8 37.87 43.75 3.06
CA PRO A 8 37.32 42.61 3.78
C PRO A 8 37.99 41.32 3.34
N SER A 9 38.98 40.86 4.06
CA SER A 9 39.54 39.53 3.84
C SER A 9 40.32 39.01 5.05
N GLN A 10 39.63 38.74 6.18
CA GLN A 10 40.14 37.85 7.25
C GLN A 10 39.09 37.51 8.33
N GLU A 11 37.80 37.47 8.04
CA GLU A 11 36.78 37.17 9.06
C GLU A 11 35.77 36.11 8.60
N LEU A 12 36.26 34.99 8.08
CA LEU A 12 35.42 33.85 7.67
C LEU A 12 36.06 32.49 7.94
N LEU A 13 36.70 32.31 9.10
CA LEU A 13 37.23 30.99 9.51
C LEU A 13 37.23 30.73 11.02
N GLN A 14 36.28 31.31 11.77
CA GLN A 14 36.23 31.04 13.23
C GLN A 14 34.82 30.97 13.84
N THR A 15 33.76 30.58 13.12
CA THR A 15 32.46 30.37 13.73
C THR A 15 31.72 29.16 13.10
N SER A 16 32.26 27.95 13.28
CA SER A 16 31.47 26.73 13.05
C SER A 16 31.93 25.49 13.82
N LEU A 17 32.49 25.68 15.01
CA LEU A 17 32.85 24.52 15.86
C LEU A 17 32.49 24.81 17.32
N LEU A 18 31.21 24.94 17.66
CA LEU A 18 30.70 24.77 19.04
C LEU A 18 29.18 24.97 19.04
N SER A 19 28.45 23.96 18.72
CA SER A 19 27.17 23.62 19.41
C SER A 19 26.62 22.32 18.79
N GLY A 20 26.96 21.20 19.40
CA GLY A 20 26.27 19.95 19.19
C GLY A 20 24.86 20.04 19.81
N GLN A 21 23.93 20.60 19.08
CA GLN A 21 22.51 20.33 19.25
C GLN A 21 21.96 19.93 17.89
N VAL A 22 21.66 18.63 17.75
CA VAL A 22 20.85 18.11 16.68
C VAL A 22 19.47 18.75 16.85
N ALA A 23 19.25 19.87 16.19
CA ALA A 23 17.92 20.40 16.01
C ALA A 23 17.20 19.43 15.07
N SER A 24 16.29 18.64 15.63
CA SER A 24 15.21 17.97 14.91
C SER A 24 14.39 19.05 14.20
N ALA A 25 14.78 19.39 13.00
CA ALA A 25 13.91 20.13 12.08
C ALA A 25 12.87 19.14 11.56
N ALA A 26 11.72 19.10 12.20
CA ALA A 26 10.49 18.60 11.60
C ALA A 26 10.20 19.46 10.38
N MET A 27 10.69 19.05 9.24
CA MET A 27 10.21 19.50 7.94
C MET A 27 8.90 18.76 7.67
N ALA A 28 7.80 19.27 8.23
CA ALA A 28 6.48 19.07 7.68
C ALA A 28 6.42 19.83 6.34
N GLY A 29 7.00 19.25 5.33
CA GLY A 29 6.76 19.59 3.94
C GLY A 29 5.72 18.61 3.44
N GLU A 30 4.44 18.96 3.51
CA GLU A 30 3.44 18.36 2.63
C GLU A 30 3.86 18.69 1.20
N VAL A 31 4.58 17.77 0.58
CA VAL A 31 4.64 17.73 -0.89
C VAL A 31 3.30 17.17 -1.33
N SER A 32 2.32 18.04 -1.52
CA SER A 32 1.19 17.74 -2.37
C SER A 32 1.71 17.68 -3.81
N GLY A 33 2.39 16.58 -4.13
CA GLY A 33 2.58 16.15 -5.51
C GLY A 33 1.19 15.86 -6.10
N PRO A 34 0.99 16.03 -7.42
CA PRO A 34 -0.26 15.62 -8.06
C PRO A 34 -0.53 14.17 -7.65
N ALA A 35 -1.77 13.87 -7.25
CA ALA A 35 -2.20 12.53 -6.89
C ALA A 35 -1.63 11.57 -7.93
N ALA A 36 -0.84 10.61 -7.49
CA ALA A 36 -0.20 9.65 -8.38
C ALA A 36 -1.29 9.07 -9.25
N MET A 37 -1.15 9.26 -10.56
CA MET A 37 -2.12 8.76 -11.53
C MET A 37 -2.11 7.25 -11.38
N HIS A 38 -3.17 6.67 -10.75
CA HIS A 38 -3.31 5.23 -10.62
C HIS A 38 -3.33 4.64 -12.03
N VAL A 39 -2.25 3.98 -12.41
CA VAL A 39 -2.21 3.25 -13.68
C VAL A 39 -2.91 1.92 -13.42
N PHE A 40 -4.08 1.77 -14.02
CA PHE A 40 -4.88 0.56 -13.95
C PHE A 40 -4.48 -0.33 -15.14
N LEU A 41 -4.13 -1.58 -14.89
CA LEU A 41 -3.75 -2.50 -15.97
C LEU A 41 -4.71 -3.70 -15.96
N ALA A 42 -5.41 -3.92 -17.07
CA ALA A 42 -6.07 -5.18 -17.33
C ALA A 42 -5.01 -6.22 -17.70
N THR A 43 -4.73 -7.17 -16.80
CA THR A 43 -3.52 -7.99 -16.90
C THR A 43 -3.76 -9.38 -17.47
N THR A 44 -4.95 -9.96 -17.28
CA THR A 44 -5.22 -11.35 -17.66
C THR A 44 -6.65 -11.50 -18.15
N THR A 45 -6.86 -12.40 -19.11
CA THR A 45 -8.19 -12.82 -19.58
C THR A 45 -8.34 -14.32 -19.38
N ILE A 46 -9.33 -14.73 -18.60
CA ILE A 46 -9.62 -16.12 -18.27
C ILE A 46 -10.78 -16.58 -19.18
N PRO A 47 -10.58 -17.55 -20.08
CA PRO A 47 -11.67 -18.11 -20.86
C PRO A 47 -12.63 -18.90 -19.97
N VAL A 48 -13.93 -18.67 -20.12
CA VAL A 48 -15.02 -19.36 -19.40
C VAL A 48 -16.09 -19.83 -20.34
N GLY A 49 -17.22 -20.33 -19.81
CA GLY A 49 -18.38 -20.73 -20.63
C GLY A 49 -19.01 -19.57 -21.41
N THR A 50 -19.98 -19.87 -22.26
CA THR A 50 -20.62 -18.86 -23.11
C THR A 50 -21.54 -17.94 -22.32
N ASN A 51 -21.51 -16.66 -22.67
CA ASN A 51 -22.28 -15.59 -22.03
C ASN A 51 -22.12 -15.57 -20.50
N PRO A 52 -20.91 -15.33 -19.96
CA PRO A 52 -20.72 -15.18 -18.52
C PRO A 52 -21.45 -13.94 -18.00
N VAL A 53 -22.11 -14.05 -16.83
CA VAL A 53 -22.94 -13.00 -16.25
C VAL A 53 -22.54 -12.69 -14.81
N GLY A 54 -22.91 -13.51 -13.85
CA GLY A 54 -22.71 -13.23 -12.42
C GLY A 54 -21.38 -13.74 -11.89
N LEU A 55 -20.87 -13.08 -10.86
CA LEU A 55 -19.66 -13.42 -10.13
C LEU A 55 -19.94 -13.40 -8.62
N ALA A 56 -19.44 -14.38 -7.87
CA ALA A 56 -19.45 -14.34 -6.41
C ALA A 56 -18.28 -15.15 -5.84
N PHE A 57 -17.62 -14.62 -4.82
CA PHE A 57 -16.62 -15.38 -4.05
C PHE A 57 -17.29 -16.47 -3.23
N ILE A 58 -16.65 -17.62 -3.15
CA ILE A 58 -17.02 -18.72 -2.25
C ILE A 58 -16.09 -18.77 -1.04
N PRO A 59 -16.43 -19.45 0.06
CA PRO A 59 -15.71 -19.34 1.33
C PRO A 59 -14.23 -19.70 1.31
N ASN A 60 -13.75 -20.51 0.37
CA ASN A 60 -12.34 -20.85 0.21
C ASN A 60 -11.53 -19.77 -0.54
N GLY A 61 -12.18 -18.68 -0.98
CA GLY A 61 -11.55 -17.59 -1.72
C GLY A 61 -11.62 -17.72 -3.24
N ASP A 62 -12.08 -18.84 -3.80
CA ASP A 62 -12.30 -19.00 -5.23
C ASP A 62 -13.55 -18.23 -5.70
N LEU A 63 -13.69 -18.10 -6.99
CA LEU A 63 -14.75 -17.31 -7.62
C LEU A 63 -15.67 -18.19 -8.47
N TYR A 64 -16.98 -18.12 -8.21
CA TYR A 64 -17.99 -18.71 -9.09
C TYR A 64 -18.36 -17.73 -10.19
N VAL A 65 -18.46 -18.25 -11.43
CA VAL A 65 -18.92 -17.54 -12.63
C VAL A 65 -20.13 -18.25 -13.20
N THR A 66 -21.26 -17.56 -13.31
CA THR A 66 -22.44 -18.10 -14.03
C THR A 66 -22.28 -17.88 -15.52
N ASN A 67 -22.47 -18.93 -16.32
CA ASN A 67 -22.42 -18.89 -17.78
C ASN A 67 -23.83 -19.08 -18.32
N SER A 68 -24.52 -18.00 -18.66
CA SER A 68 -25.92 -18.01 -19.02
C SER A 68 -26.22 -18.75 -20.34
N GLY A 69 -25.28 -18.75 -21.27
CA GLY A 69 -25.39 -19.49 -22.53
C GLY A 69 -25.05 -20.98 -22.39
N SER A 70 -24.16 -21.33 -21.44
CA SER A 70 -23.77 -22.73 -21.19
C SER A 70 -24.63 -23.40 -20.11
N ASN A 71 -25.50 -22.66 -19.42
CA ASN A 71 -26.35 -23.14 -18.32
C ASN A 71 -25.58 -23.85 -17.21
N ASN A 72 -24.49 -23.24 -16.77
CA ASN A 72 -23.65 -23.77 -15.71
C ASN A 72 -22.96 -22.66 -14.88
N VAL A 73 -22.34 -23.09 -13.79
CA VAL A 73 -21.36 -22.30 -13.01
C VAL A 73 -20.00 -22.94 -13.19
N GLN A 74 -18.96 -22.13 -13.37
CA GLN A 74 -17.57 -22.55 -13.31
C GLN A 74 -16.87 -21.91 -12.13
N THR A 75 -15.82 -22.58 -11.62
CA THR A 75 -14.99 -22.08 -10.55
C THR A 75 -13.68 -21.54 -11.11
N ILE A 76 -13.28 -20.36 -10.68
CA ILE A 76 -11.97 -19.76 -10.94
C ILE A 76 -11.17 -19.78 -9.63
N ASP A 77 -10.00 -20.39 -9.66
CA ASP A 77 -8.98 -20.25 -8.62
C ASP A 77 -8.37 -18.83 -8.73
N THR A 78 -8.57 -18.02 -7.70
CA THR A 78 -8.13 -16.61 -7.69
C THR A 78 -6.65 -16.43 -7.40
N ALA A 79 -5.96 -17.46 -6.93
CA ALA A 79 -4.50 -17.44 -6.75
C ALA A 79 -3.76 -17.66 -8.07
N THR A 80 -4.33 -18.49 -8.97
CA THR A 80 -3.72 -18.81 -10.27
C THR A 80 -4.41 -18.14 -11.46
N ASP A 81 -5.57 -17.51 -11.23
CA ASP A 81 -6.43 -16.90 -12.25
C ASP A 81 -6.79 -17.90 -13.37
N THR A 82 -7.14 -19.14 -12.98
CA THR A 82 -7.51 -20.23 -13.92
C THR A 82 -8.81 -20.91 -13.53
N VAL A 83 -9.53 -21.43 -14.53
CA VAL A 83 -10.72 -22.27 -14.30
C VAL A 83 -10.30 -23.63 -13.74
N ILE A 84 -10.93 -24.03 -12.63
CA ILE A 84 -10.68 -25.31 -11.96
C ILE A 84 -11.96 -26.15 -11.84
N GLY A 85 -11.80 -27.47 -11.71
CA GLY A 85 -12.90 -28.40 -11.51
C GLY A 85 -13.84 -28.57 -12.72
N ALA A 86 -14.92 -29.32 -12.51
CA ALA A 86 -15.94 -29.50 -13.51
C ALA A 86 -16.98 -28.38 -13.44
N ALA A 87 -17.58 -28.03 -14.59
CA ALA A 87 -18.69 -27.09 -14.62
C ALA A 87 -19.92 -27.67 -13.89
N ILE A 88 -20.53 -26.88 -13.01
CA ILE A 88 -21.69 -27.26 -12.19
C ILE A 88 -22.97 -26.93 -12.97
N PRO A 89 -23.83 -27.89 -13.28
CA PRO A 89 -25.06 -27.66 -14.05
C PRO A 89 -26.06 -26.81 -13.27
N THR A 90 -26.77 -25.93 -13.95
CA THR A 90 -27.86 -25.09 -13.40
C THR A 90 -29.13 -25.21 -14.20
N GLY A 91 -30.16 -24.45 -13.85
CA GLY A 91 -31.28 -24.19 -14.74
C GLY A 91 -30.91 -23.35 -15.95
N THR A 92 -31.90 -23.06 -16.82
CA THR A 92 -31.66 -22.29 -18.06
C THR A 92 -31.46 -20.81 -17.77
N THR A 93 -30.39 -20.24 -18.34
CA THR A 93 -29.98 -18.84 -18.21
C THR A 93 -29.72 -18.44 -16.75
N PRO A 94 -28.70 -19.05 -16.11
CA PRO A 94 -28.23 -18.59 -14.79
C PRO A 94 -27.71 -17.15 -14.89
N VAL A 95 -28.03 -16.36 -13.86
CA VAL A 95 -27.68 -14.94 -13.82
C VAL A 95 -26.93 -14.58 -12.53
N TRP A 96 -27.20 -13.46 -11.86
CA TRP A 96 -26.44 -12.97 -10.70
C TRP A 96 -26.70 -13.80 -9.44
N LEU A 97 -25.69 -14.54 -9.01
CA LEU A 97 -25.70 -15.40 -7.83
C LEU A 97 -25.26 -14.64 -6.57
N THR A 98 -25.58 -15.24 -5.42
CA THR A 98 -25.01 -14.86 -4.11
C THR A 98 -24.62 -16.12 -3.34
N VAL A 99 -23.69 -15.98 -2.40
CA VAL A 99 -23.29 -17.05 -1.46
C VAL A 99 -23.78 -16.65 -0.07
N ALA A 100 -24.59 -17.53 0.54
CA ALA A 100 -25.14 -17.29 1.86
C ALA A 100 -24.18 -17.74 2.98
N PRO A 101 -24.37 -17.29 4.24
CA PRO A 101 -23.51 -17.66 5.38
C PRO A 101 -23.48 -19.16 5.70
N ASN A 102 -24.48 -19.92 5.24
CA ASN A 102 -24.50 -21.39 5.37
C ASN A 102 -23.55 -22.11 4.39
N GLY A 103 -22.80 -21.35 3.56
CA GLY A 103 -21.85 -21.89 2.59
C GLY A 103 -22.49 -22.30 1.26
N ASN A 104 -23.78 -22.07 1.04
CA ASN A 104 -24.45 -22.40 -0.21
C ASN A 104 -24.52 -21.20 -1.16
N ALA A 105 -24.33 -21.46 -2.45
CA ALA A 105 -24.57 -20.48 -3.51
C ALA A 105 -26.01 -20.61 -4.05
N TYR A 106 -26.68 -19.47 -4.18
CA TYR A 106 -28.06 -19.37 -4.74
C TYR A 106 -27.95 -18.72 -6.11
N VAL A 107 -28.27 -19.49 -7.15
CA VAL A 107 -28.15 -19.13 -8.57
C VAL A 107 -29.51 -18.94 -9.18
N PRO A 108 -30.01 -17.71 -9.39
CA PRO A 108 -31.25 -17.47 -10.12
C PRO A 108 -31.10 -17.89 -11.58
N ASN A 109 -32.08 -18.65 -12.10
CA ASN A 109 -32.17 -19.10 -13.49
C ASN A 109 -33.36 -18.42 -14.15
N ASN A 110 -33.08 -17.36 -14.91
CA ASN A 110 -34.09 -16.42 -15.38
C ASN A 110 -35.16 -17.07 -16.27
N VAL A 111 -34.73 -17.90 -17.24
CA VAL A 111 -35.65 -18.54 -18.21
C VAL A 111 -36.33 -19.76 -17.62
N SER A 112 -35.65 -20.60 -16.85
CA SER A 112 -36.27 -21.76 -16.21
C SER A 112 -37.12 -21.45 -14.98
N ASN A 113 -37.19 -20.15 -14.57
CA ASN A 113 -38.00 -19.74 -13.42
C ASN A 113 -37.67 -20.54 -12.15
N SER A 114 -36.42 -20.61 -11.81
CA SER A 114 -35.92 -21.39 -10.67
C SER A 114 -34.69 -20.76 -10.03
N VAL A 115 -34.31 -21.25 -8.85
CA VAL A 115 -33.02 -20.93 -8.19
C VAL A 115 -32.31 -22.26 -7.93
N THR A 116 -31.14 -22.46 -8.52
CA THR A 116 -30.29 -23.62 -8.21
C THR A 116 -29.49 -23.30 -6.93
N VAL A 117 -29.50 -24.24 -5.98
CA VAL A 117 -28.71 -24.17 -4.74
C VAL A 117 -27.51 -25.10 -4.87
N ILE A 118 -26.29 -24.55 -4.68
CA ILE A 118 -25.03 -25.27 -4.81
C ILE A 118 -24.32 -25.26 -3.46
N ASP A 119 -23.93 -26.42 -2.97
CA ASP A 119 -22.96 -26.53 -1.86
C ASP A 119 -21.57 -26.12 -2.37
N THR A 120 -21.04 -25.03 -1.86
CA THR A 120 -19.75 -24.51 -2.33
C THR A 120 -18.54 -25.30 -1.84
N ALA A 121 -18.66 -26.08 -0.76
CA ALA A 121 -17.58 -26.93 -0.25
C ALA A 121 -17.34 -28.15 -1.14
N THR A 122 -18.42 -28.71 -1.72
CA THR A 122 -18.35 -29.89 -2.59
C THR A 122 -18.54 -29.57 -4.07
N SER A 123 -18.92 -28.33 -4.39
CA SER A 123 -19.27 -27.88 -5.75
C SER A 123 -20.38 -28.76 -6.40
N THR A 124 -21.38 -29.15 -5.60
CA THR A 124 -22.48 -29.98 -6.06
C THR A 124 -23.85 -29.31 -5.89
N VAL A 125 -24.77 -29.59 -6.79
CA VAL A 125 -26.16 -29.11 -6.71
C VAL A 125 -26.88 -29.83 -5.57
N LEU A 126 -27.39 -29.09 -4.59
CA LEU A 126 -28.21 -29.62 -3.49
C LEU A 126 -29.67 -29.75 -3.90
N THR A 127 -30.22 -28.70 -4.49
CA THR A 127 -31.64 -28.66 -4.90
C THR A 127 -31.89 -27.56 -5.92
N THR A 128 -33.07 -27.53 -6.49
CA THR A 128 -33.57 -26.46 -7.35
C THR A 128 -34.93 -26.00 -6.86
N ILE A 129 -35.04 -24.74 -6.51
CA ILE A 129 -36.26 -24.10 -5.97
C ILE A 129 -37.03 -23.51 -7.15
N ALA A 130 -38.28 -23.90 -7.30
CA ALA A 130 -39.18 -23.30 -8.30
C ALA A 130 -39.51 -21.85 -7.87
N LEU A 131 -39.25 -20.87 -8.74
CA LEU A 131 -39.50 -19.46 -8.48
C LEU A 131 -39.88 -18.71 -9.75
N SER A 132 -41.21 -18.59 -9.98
CA SER A 132 -41.72 -17.92 -11.18
C SER A 132 -41.47 -16.41 -11.16
N GLY A 133 -41.58 -15.77 -12.33
CA GLY A 133 -41.50 -14.32 -12.47
C GLY A 133 -40.14 -13.81 -12.92
N GLY A 134 -39.31 -14.65 -13.56
CA GLY A 134 -38.00 -14.29 -14.11
C GLY A 134 -37.00 -13.87 -13.03
N PRO A 135 -36.52 -14.79 -12.17
CA PRO A 135 -35.53 -14.47 -11.15
C PRO A 135 -34.28 -13.89 -11.79
N ALA A 136 -33.81 -12.71 -11.27
CA ALA A 136 -32.77 -11.92 -11.93
C ALA A 136 -31.51 -11.74 -11.10
N ALA A 137 -31.62 -11.48 -9.80
CA ALA A 137 -30.47 -11.34 -8.90
C ALA A 137 -30.84 -11.84 -7.50
N ALA A 138 -29.84 -12.27 -6.75
CA ALA A 138 -29.96 -12.72 -5.37
C ALA A 138 -29.04 -11.91 -4.44
N ALA A 139 -29.50 -11.61 -3.22
CA ALA A 139 -28.71 -10.96 -2.18
C ALA A 139 -29.06 -11.52 -0.80
N VAL A 140 -28.04 -11.71 0.03
CA VAL A 140 -28.19 -12.16 1.42
C VAL A 140 -28.71 -11.00 2.28
N ILE A 141 -29.69 -11.28 3.14
CA ILE A 141 -30.22 -10.33 4.14
C ILE A 141 -29.72 -10.70 5.55
N PRO A 142 -29.81 -9.79 6.55
CA PRO A 142 -29.16 -9.96 7.86
C PRO A 142 -29.56 -11.20 8.66
N ASN A 143 -30.75 -11.79 8.44
CA ASN A 143 -31.16 -13.04 9.07
C ASN A 143 -30.54 -14.29 8.44
N GLY A 144 -29.71 -14.13 7.39
CA GLY A 144 -29.06 -15.22 6.65
C GLY A 144 -29.89 -15.75 5.48
N ASN A 145 -31.13 -15.33 5.29
CA ASN A 145 -31.94 -15.66 4.15
C ASN A 145 -31.51 -14.89 2.89
N VAL A 146 -32.08 -15.24 1.75
CA VAL A 146 -31.76 -14.66 0.45
C VAL A 146 -33.00 -13.99 -0.16
N TYR A 147 -32.87 -12.71 -0.52
CA TYR A 147 -33.84 -12.04 -1.39
C TYR A 147 -33.51 -12.30 -2.85
N VAL A 148 -34.51 -12.66 -3.65
CA VAL A 148 -34.39 -12.83 -5.09
C VAL A 148 -35.33 -11.88 -5.81
N SER A 149 -34.80 -11.01 -6.67
CA SER A 149 -35.61 -10.14 -7.53
C SER A 149 -36.29 -10.95 -8.65
N ARG A 150 -37.53 -10.62 -8.92
CA ARG A 150 -38.38 -11.29 -9.91
C ARG A 150 -38.80 -10.29 -10.98
N PHE A 151 -38.03 -10.25 -12.08
CA PHE A 151 -38.07 -9.17 -13.07
C PHE A 151 -39.47 -8.97 -13.69
N THR A 152 -40.13 -10.05 -14.11
CA THR A 152 -41.45 -9.96 -14.74
C THR A 152 -42.59 -9.93 -13.75
N ALA A 153 -42.37 -10.35 -12.50
CA ALA A 153 -43.34 -10.31 -11.42
C ALA A 153 -43.35 -8.99 -10.64
N ASN A 154 -42.39 -8.06 -10.92
CA ASN A 154 -42.25 -6.78 -10.24
C ASN A 154 -42.23 -6.92 -8.71
N SER A 155 -41.43 -7.87 -8.21
CA SER A 155 -41.38 -8.19 -6.78
C SER A 155 -40.02 -8.77 -6.37
N VAL A 156 -39.79 -8.83 -5.07
CA VAL A 156 -38.73 -9.61 -4.43
C VAL A 156 -39.36 -10.78 -3.67
N GLN A 157 -38.76 -11.96 -3.72
CA GLN A 157 -39.15 -13.12 -2.93
C GLN A 157 -38.03 -13.50 -1.96
N GLU A 158 -38.40 -13.80 -0.73
CA GLU A 158 -37.47 -14.35 0.27
C GLU A 158 -37.35 -15.85 0.15
N ILE A 159 -36.13 -16.37 0.24
CA ILE A 159 -35.81 -17.80 0.34
C ILE A 159 -35.18 -18.03 1.72
N ASP A 160 -35.76 -18.96 2.46
CA ASP A 160 -35.18 -19.49 3.71
C ASP A 160 -34.03 -20.43 3.33
N THR A 161 -32.83 -20.08 3.80
CA THR A 161 -31.59 -20.80 3.48
C THR A 161 -31.40 -22.07 4.31
N THR A 162 -32.18 -22.28 5.37
CA THR A 162 -32.18 -23.49 6.17
C THR A 162 -33.00 -24.59 5.52
N THR A 163 -34.18 -24.23 4.95
CA THR A 163 -35.09 -25.15 4.32
C THR A 163 -34.98 -25.21 2.80
N ASN A 164 -34.28 -24.22 2.21
CA ASN A 164 -34.20 -24.01 0.76
C ASN A 164 -35.59 -23.87 0.10
N THR A 165 -36.48 -23.11 0.73
CA THR A 165 -37.85 -22.87 0.22
C THR A 165 -38.17 -21.38 0.17
N ALA A 166 -39.03 -20.97 -0.76
CA ALA A 166 -39.58 -19.62 -0.78
C ALA A 166 -40.51 -19.41 0.42
N VAL A 167 -40.32 -18.32 1.17
CA VAL A 167 -41.11 -18.03 2.37
C VAL A 167 -41.70 -16.60 2.31
N GLY A 168 -42.74 -16.38 3.08
CA GLY A 168 -43.43 -15.10 3.15
C GLY A 168 -44.19 -14.72 1.86
N ALA A 169 -44.82 -13.55 1.90
CA ALA A 169 -45.45 -12.98 0.72
C ALA A 169 -44.40 -12.29 -0.18
N ALA A 170 -44.63 -12.30 -1.48
CA ALA A 170 -43.79 -11.54 -2.40
C ALA A 170 -43.87 -10.04 -2.09
N ILE A 171 -42.71 -9.38 -1.96
CA ILE A 171 -42.61 -7.96 -1.65
C ILE A 171 -42.71 -7.13 -2.94
N PRO A 172 -43.71 -6.24 -3.08
CA PRO A 172 -43.88 -5.49 -4.32
C PRO A 172 -42.75 -4.48 -4.52
N THR A 173 -42.33 -4.29 -5.76
CA THR A 173 -41.32 -3.32 -6.16
C THR A 173 -41.81 -2.43 -7.31
N GLY A 174 -40.98 -1.55 -7.81
CA GLY A 174 -41.20 -0.93 -9.11
C GLY A 174 -41.05 -1.95 -10.24
N SER A 175 -41.41 -1.55 -11.47
CA SER A 175 -41.38 -2.44 -12.64
C SER A 175 -39.98 -2.85 -13.05
N GLY A 176 -39.76 -4.15 -13.26
CA GLY A 176 -38.52 -4.75 -13.72
C GLY A 176 -37.38 -4.70 -12.68
N PRO A 177 -37.53 -5.22 -11.45
CA PRO A 177 -36.49 -5.29 -10.47
C PRO A 177 -35.33 -6.19 -10.94
N VAL A 178 -34.08 -5.73 -10.77
CA VAL A 178 -32.87 -6.47 -11.15
C VAL A 178 -31.91 -6.56 -9.94
N GLY A 179 -30.94 -5.67 -9.82
CA GLY A 179 -29.91 -5.71 -8.78
C GLY A 179 -30.47 -5.39 -7.40
N ILE A 180 -29.94 -6.08 -6.38
CA ILE A 180 -30.27 -5.87 -4.97
C ILE A 180 -28.96 -5.66 -4.21
N ALA A 181 -28.89 -4.64 -3.38
CA ALA A 181 -27.84 -4.44 -2.40
C ALA A 181 -28.42 -4.26 -1.00
N VAL A 182 -27.74 -4.79 0.02
CA VAL A 182 -28.24 -4.79 1.41
C VAL A 182 -27.25 -4.08 2.32
N THR A 183 -27.76 -3.14 3.11
CA THR A 183 -26.99 -2.43 4.15
C THR A 183 -27.92 -1.86 5.21
N ASN A 184 -27.43 -1.72 6.45
CA ASN A 184 -28.16 -1.08 7.55
C ASN A 184 -29.60 -1.61 7.76
N GLY A 185 -29.82 -2.93 7.58
CA GLY A 185 -31.13 -3.55 7.70
C GLY A 185 -32.11 -3.20 6.55
N LYS A 186 -31.62 -2.62 5.45
CA LYS A 186 -32.41 -2.25 4.27
C LYS A 186 -31.89 -2.94 3.02
N ALA A 187 -32.79 -3.32 2.12
CA ALA A 187 -32.46 -3.77 0.77
C ALA A 187 -32.84 -2.71 -0.26
N TYR A 188 -31.90 -2.35 -1.13
CA TYR A 188 -32.06 -1.38 -2.23
C TYR A 188 -32.20 -2.17 -3.53
N VAL A 189 -33.36 -2.10 -4.16
CA VAL A 189 -33.73 -2.85 -5.36
C VAL A 189 -33.84 -1.93 -6.56
N ALA A 190 -32.97 -2.10 -7.56
CA ALA A 190 -33.02 -1.31 -8.78
C ALA A 190 -34.18 -1.77 -9.69
N ASN A 191 -35.11 -0.86 -9.98
CA ASN A 191 -36.29 -1.12 -10.83
C ASN A 191 -36.02 -0.56 -12.23
N ARG A 192 -35.53 -1.40 -13.12
CA ARG A 192 -34.98 -1.00 -14.42
C ARG A 192 -36.03 -0.28 -15.31
N ASN A 193 -37.26 -0.77 -15.32
CA ASN A 193 -38.29 -0.20 -16.19
C ASN A 193 -39.04 0.98 -15.53
N ALA A 194 -38.93 1.12 -14.21
CA ALA A 194 -39.54 2.22 -13.47
C ALA A 194 -38.64 3.43 -13.24
N ASN A 195 -37.32 3.33 -13.52
CA ASN A 195 -36.31 4.36 -13.24
C ASN A 195 -36.25 4.74 -11.75
N THR A 196 -36.40 3.77 -10.87
CA THR A 196 -36.42 3.96 -9.41
C THR A 196 -35.62 2.89 -8.69
N VAL A 197 -35.33 3.14 -7.41
CA VAL A 197 -34.86 2.15 -6.44
C VAL A 197 -35.93 1.99 -5.36
N THR A 198 -36.40 0.77 -5.13
CA THR A 198 -37.27 0.44 -3.98
C THR A 198 -36.43 0.12 -2.77
N VAL A 199 -36.71 0.72 -1.62
CA VAL A 199 -36.08 0.44 -0.34
C VAL A 199 -37.00 -0.43 0.51
N ILE A 200 -36.50 -1.58 0.94
CA ILE A 200 -37.24 -2.58 1.72
C ILE A 200 -36.56 -2.72 3.09
N ASP A 201 -37.32 -2.67 4.17
CA ASP A 201 -36.88 -3.07 5.50
C ASP A 201 -36.74 -4.60 5.55
N THR A 202 -35.52 -5.11 5.83
CA THR A 202 -35.25 -6.53 5.78
C THR A 202 -35.75 -7.32 7.00
N ALA A 203 -36.08 -6.65 8.11
CA ALA A 203 -36.64 -7.29 9.30
C ALA A 203 -38.15 -7.51 9.19
N THR A 204 -38.85 -6.58 8.54
CA THR A 204 -40.30 -6.61 8.41
C THR A 204 -40.79 -7.00 7.02
N SER A 205 -39.88 -7.02 6.03
CA SER A 205 -40.19 -7.23 4.59
C SER A 205 -41.18 -6.18 4.04
N LEU A 206 -41.20 -4.97 4.60
CA LEU A 206 -42.06 -3.87 4.15
C LEU A 206 -41.27 -2.88 3.29
N VAL A 207 -41.94 -2.35 2.26
CA VAL A 207 -41.39 -1.24 1.46
C VAL A 207 -41.42 0.05 2.29
N LEU A 208 -40.25 0.65 2.47
CA LEU A 208 -40.10 1.93 3.18
C LEU A 208 -40.34 3.12 2.27
N THR A 209 -39.71 3.11 1.11
CA THR A 209 -39.80 4.22 0.14
C THR A 209 -39.37 3.77 -1.26
N THR A 210 -39.59 4.65 -2.23
CA THR A 210 -39.11 4.49 -3.61
C THR A 210 -38.42 5.78 -4.05
N ILE A 211 -37.17 5.65 -4.50
CA ILE A 211 -36.25 6.76 -4.81
C ILE A 211 -36.13 6.87 -6.33
N PRO A 212 -36.46 8.02 -6.97
CA PRO A 212 -36.17 8.27 -8.37
C PRO A 212 -34.66 8.32 -8.61
N VAL A 213 -34.18 7.69 -9.70
CA VAL A 213 -32.77 7.64 -10.12
C VAL A 213 -32.65 7.88 -11.63
N GLY A 214 -31.47 7.65 -12.22
CA GLY A 214 -31.30 7.76 -13.66
C GLY A 214 -32.12 6.72 -14.46
N ALA A 215 -32.07 6.82 -15.80
CA ALA A 215 -32.84 5.92 -16.67
C ALA A 215 -32.28 4.50 -16.68
N GLN A 216 -33.16 3.53 -16.58
CA GLN A 216 -32.89 2.10 -16.59
C GLN A 216 -31.82 1.68 -15.55
N PRO A 217 -32.03 1.92 -14.24
CA PRO A 217 -31.14 1.45 -13.20
C PRO A 217 -31.06 -0.07 -13.24
N ASN A 218 -29.86 -0.63 -13.08
CA ASN A 218 -29.67 -2.07 -13.22
C ASN A 218 -29.11 -2.71 -11.96
N PHE A 219 -27.98 -2.22 -11.46
CA PHE A 219 -27.35 -2.72 -10.24
C PHE A 219 -27.09 -1.61 -9.23
N VAL A 220 -26.99 -2.03 -7.97
CA VAL A 220 -26.70 -1.19 -6.81
C VAL A 220 -25.50 -1.79 -6.08
N ALA A 221 -24.52 -0.98 -5.69
CA ALA A 221 -23.42 -1.36 -4.83
C ALA A 221 -23.38 -0.47 -3.60
N ILE A 222 -23.00 -1.02 -2.45
CA ILE A 222 -22.81 -0.26 -1.22
C ILE A 222 -21.30 -0.04 -1.04
N ALA A 223 -20.87 1.21 -0.98
CA ALA A 223 -19.48 1.56 -0.74
C ALA A 223 -19.17 1.65 0.77
N PRO A 224 -17.89 1.58 1.19
CA PRO A 224 -17.48 1.68 2.60
C PRO A 224 -17.91 2.96 3.31
N ASN A 225 -18.16 4.05 2.56
CA ASN A 225 -18.73 5.30 3.10
C ASN A 225 -20.21 5.20 3.48
N GLY A 226 -20.85 4.02 3.27
CA GLY A 226 -22.24 3.74 3.58
C GLY A 226 -23.23 4.21 2.51
N ASN A 227 -22.81 4.84 1.41
CA ASN A 227 -23.70 5.24 0.33
C ASN A 227 -23.96 4.08 -0.65
N ALA A 228 -25.13 4.09 -1.28
CA ALA A 228 -25.48 3.20 -2.37
C ALA A 228 -25.21 3.89 -3.73
N TYR A 229 -24.58 3.18 -4.63
CA TYR A 229 -24.25 3.62 -5.99
C TYR A 229 -25.05 2.81 -7.00
N VAL A 230 -25.82 3.49 -7.84
CA VAL A 230 -26.76 2.88 -8.78
C VAL A 230 -26.30 3.11 -10.21
N ALA A 231 -25.99 2.03 -10.94
CA ALA A 231 -25.63 2.10 -12.35
C ALA A 231 -26.89 2.27 -13.21
N ASN A 232 -26.97 3.34 -14.00
CA ASN A 232 -28.11 3.66 -14.85
C ASN A 232 -27.75 3.46 -16.31
N ILE A 233 -28.19 2.33 -16.90
CA ILE A 233 -27.84 1.94 -18.28
C ILE A 233 -28.26 3.00 -19.30
N GLY A 234 -29.50 3.49 -19.19
CA GLY A 234 -30.11 4.38 -20.19
C GLY A 234 -29.57 5.81 -20.15
N SER A 235 -29.07 6.26 -19.01
CA SER A 235 -28.48 7.61 -18.86
C SER A 235 -26.96 7.62 -18.78
N SER A 236 -26.28 6.49 -18.85
CA SER A 236 -24.82 6.35 -18.82
C SER A 236 -24.18 7.10 -17.65
N ASN A 237 -24.73 6.94 -16.47
CA ASN A 237 -24.27 7.56 -15.24
C ASN A 237 -24.52 6.69 -14.01
N VAL A 238 -23.97 7.12 -12.88
CA VAL A 238 -24.21 6.54 -11.56
C VAL A 238 -24.94 7.55 -10.68
N THR A 239 -26.05 7.15 -10.05
CA THR A 239 -26.73 7.92 -9.00
C THR A 239 -26.21 7.46 -7.65
N VAL A 240 -25.90 8.41 -6.76
CA VAL A 240 -25.49 8.15 -5.38
C VAL A 240 -26.66 8.37 -4.43
N ILE A 241 -26.93 7.43 -3.54
CA ILE A 241 -27.99 7.47 -2.53
C ILE A 241 -27.36 7.40 -1.14
N ASN A 242 -27.67 8.34 -0.28
CA ASN A 242 -27.34 8.25 1.15
C ASN A 242 -28.29 7.23 1.81
N THR A 243 -27.74 6.12 2.36
CA THR A 243 -28.55 5.03 2.92
C THR A 243 -29.12 5.29 4.31
N VAL A 244 -28.69 6.38 4.98
CA VAL A 244 -29.24 6.80 6.26
C VAL A 244 -30.53 7.59 6.05
N SER A 245 -30.53 8.54 5.10
CA SER A 245 -31.67 9.41 4.78
C SER A 245 -32.54 8.90 3.64
N ASP A 246 -32.11 7.90 2.88
CA ASP A 246 -32.74 7.39 1.66
C ASP A 246 -32.97 8.47 0.60
N THR A 247 -31.99 9.36 0.43
CA THR A 247 -32.07 10.49 -0.53
C THR A 247 -30.90 10.48 -1.48
N VAL A 248 -31.10 11.01 -2.70
CA VAL A 248 -30.04 11.18 -3.70
C VAL A 248 -29.06 12.26 -3.25
N VAL A 249 -27.76 11.97 -3.42
CA VAL A 249 -26.64 12.86 -3.07
C VAL A 249 -25.98 13.39 -4.33
N GLY A 250 -25.90 14.70 -4.47
CA GLY A 250 -25.18 15.36 -5.56
C GLY A 250 -25.78 15.15 -6.94
N ALA A 251 -25.01 15.50 -7.97
CA ALA A 251 -25.36 15.24 -9.36
C ALA A 251 -24.96 13.80 -9.76
N PRO A 252 -25.66 13.20 -10.73
CA PRO A 252 -25.24 11.89 -11.25
C PRO A 252 -23.81 11.93 -11.82
N ILE A 253 -23.03 10.91 -11.54
CA ILE A 253 -21.62 10.79 -11.95
C ILE A 253 -21.59 10.22 -13.37
N PRO A 254 -21.06 10.93 -14.40
CA PRO A 254 -20.93 10.39 -15.74
C PRO A 254 -19.93 9.25 -15.77
N VAL A 255 -20.23 8.15 -16.47
CA VAL A 255 -19.37 6.98 -16.67
C VAL A 255 -19.36 6.56 -18.15
N GLY A 256 -18.73 5.43 -18.48
CA GLY A 256 -18.79 4.89 -19.84
C GLY A 256 -20.22 4.55 -20.29
N THR A 257 -20.40 4.18 -21.57
CA THR A 257 -21.74 3.93 -22.13
C THR A 257 -22.34 2.61 -21.66
N ASN A 258 -23.63 2.64 -21.33
CA ASN A 258 -24.41 1.48 -20.86
C ASN A 258 -23.74 0.79 -19.64
N PRO A 259 -23.54 1.47 -18.50
CA PRO A 259 -23.04 0.84 -17.28
C PRO A 259 -24.04 -0.23 -16.81
N TRP A 260 -23.60 -1.49 -16.79
CA TRP A 260 -24.48 -2.62 -16.47
C TRP A 260 -24.33 -3.08 -15.03
N GLY A 261 -23.13 -3.50 -14.64
CA GLY A 261 -22.77 -3.89 -13.29
C GLY A 261 -22.04 -2.78 -12.56
N ILE A 262 -22.13 -2.81 -11.24
CA ILE A 262 -21.42 -1.90 -10.33
C ILE A 262 -21.03 -2.66 -9.07
N THR A 263 -19.84 -2.43 -8.56
CA THR A 263 -19.36 -2.99 -7.31
C THR A 263 -18.51 -1.96 -6.56
N ALA A 264 -18.29 -2.18 -5.27
CA ALA A 264 -17.42 -1.34 -4.46
C ALA A 264 -16.34 -2.18 -3.79
N GLY A 265 -15.11 -1.68 -3.76
CA GLY A 265 -13.98 -2.26 -3.04
C GLY A 265 -13.88 -1.73 -1.61
N ALA A 266 -13.18 -2.49 -0.78
CA ALA A 266 -12.86 -2.07 0.59
C ALA A 266 -11.92 -0.85 0.64
N ASP A 267 -11.22 -0.57 -0.46
CA ASP A 267 -10.35 0.58 -0.66
C ASP A 267 -11.10 1.91 -0.89
N GLY A 268 -12.44 1.87 -0.94
CA GLY A 268 -13.28 3.04 -1.16
C GLY A 268 -13.53 3.37 -2.64
N HIS A 269 -13.08 2.56 -3.57
CA HIS A 269 -13.38 2.73 -4.98
C HIS A 269 -14.67 2.01 -5.40
N VAL A 270 -15.39 2.61 -6.33
CA VAL A 270 -16.58 2.02 -6.96
C VAL A 270 -16.28 1.81 -8.44
N TYR A 271 -16.59 0.63 -8.94
CA TYR A 271 -16.26 0.18 -10.29
C TYR A 271 -17.54 -0.08 -11.09
N THR A 272 -17.62 0.45 -12.32
CA THR A 272 -18.73 0.20 -13.23
C THR A 272 -18.29 -0.53 -14.48
N ALA A 273 -18.97 -1.64 -14.82
CA ALA A 273 -18.78 -2.34 -16.10
C ALA A 273 -19.62 -1.65 -17.18
N ASN A 274 -18.95 -0.96 -18.09
CA ASN A 274 -19.58 -0.19 -19.15
C ASN A 274 -19.69 -1.04 -20.41
N ARG A 275 -20.83 -1.71 -20.56
CA ARG A 275 -21.08 -2.68 -21.62
C ARG A 275 -20.95 -2.10 -23.02
N GLY A 276 -21.35 -0.85 -23.21
CA GLY A 276 -21.35 -0.20 -24.52
C GLY A 276 -19.97 0.30 -24.94
N SER A 277 -19.12 0.72 -24.00
CA SER A 277 -17.77 1.21 -24.27
C SER A 277 -16.67 0.16 -24.10
N ASN A 278 -16.98 -1.04 -23.58
CA ASN A 278 -16.04 -2.13 -23.32
C ASN A 278 -14.92 -1.73 -22.33
N ASP A 279 -15.29 -1.03 -21.30
CA ASP A 279 -14.35 -0.56 -20.28
C ASP A 279 -14.96 -0.62 -18.87
N VAL A 280 -14.10 -0.34 -17.87
CA VAL A 280 -14.48 -0.13 -16.48
C VAL A 280 -14.14 1.30 -16.12
N THR A 281 -15.11 2.04 -15.54
CA THR A 281 -14.87 3.33 -14.91
C THR A 281 -14.68 3.14 -13.42
N VAL A 282 -13.70 3.84 -12.83
CA VAL A 282 -13.43 3.87 -11.40
C VAL A 282 -13.87 5.20 -10.81
N ILE A 283 -14.61 5.15 -9.70
CA ILE A 283 -15.13 6.31 -8.97
C ILE A 283 -14.53 6.28 -7.56
N ASP A 284 -14.00 7.41 -7.11
CA ASP A 284 -13.65 7.62 -5.71
C ASP A 284 -14.92 7.91 -4.92
N SER A 285 -15.25 7.07 -3.93
CA SER A 285 -16.46 7.22 -3.12
C SER A 285 -16.40 8.34 -2.08
N VAL A 286 -15.22 8.89 -1.79
CA VAL A 286 -15.07 10.03 -0.88
C VAL A 286 -15.45 11.34 -1.58
N THR A 287 -14.95 11.51 -2.79
CA THR A 287 -15.17 12.73 -3.60
C THR A 287 -16.35 12.61 -4.55
N ASN A 288 -16.85 11.41 -4.84
CA ASN A 288 -17.85 11.09 -5.85
C ASN A 288 -17.42 11.55 -7.26
N THR A 289 -16.14 11.39 -7.59
CA THR A 289 -15.59 11.74 -8.90
C THR A 289 -14.93 10.54 -9.57
N VAL A 290 -14.94 10.54 -10.92
CA VAL A 290 -14.20 9.55 -11.70
C VAL A 290 -12.70 9.79 -11.54
N ILE A 291 -11.94 8.73 -11.31
CA ILE A 291 -10.48 8.76 -11.22
C ILE A 291 -9.84 7.97 -12.37
N GLY A 292 -8.75 8.51 -12.89
CA GLY A 292 -8.01 7.91 -13.99
C GLY A 292 -8.76 7.89 -15.32
N THR A 293 -8.24 7.12 -16.27
CA THR A 293 -8.89 6.84 -17.54
C THR A 293 -9.69 5.54 -17.44
N PRO A 294 -10.79 5.36 -18.21
CA PRO A 294 -11.49 4.09 -18.25
C PRO A 294 -10.55 2.94 -18.62
N ILE A 295 -10.68 1.81 -17.92
CA ILE A 295 -9.82 0.62 -18.07
C ILE A 295 -10.39 -0.26 -19.17
N PRO A 296 -9.73 -0.49 -20.31
CA PRO A 296 -10.22 -1.38 -21.34
C PRO A 296 -10.31 -2.82 -20.82
N VAL A 297 -11.43 -3.50 -21.11
CA VAL A 297 -11.66 -4.92 -20.77
C VAL A 297 -12.18 -5.68 -21.99
N GLY A 298 -12.60 -6.94 -21.81
CA GLY A 298 -13.18 -7.72 -22.89
C GLY A 298 -14.51 -7.17 -23.40
N SER A 299 -15.05 -7.81 -24.44
CA SER A 299 -16.25 -7.32 -25.14
C SER A 299 -17.52 -7.48 -24.30
N GLN A 300 -18.28 -6.38 -24.20
CA GLN A 300 -19.53 -6.26 -23.46
C GLN A 300 -19.40 -6.70 -21.99
N PRO A 301 -18.62 -5.98 -21.14
CA PRO A 301 -18.53 -6.28 -19.72
C PRO A 301 -19.89 -6.12 -19.03
N ILE A 302 -20.20 -7.03 -18.08
CA ILE A 302 -21.53 -7.08 -17.43
C ILE A 302 -21.45 -7.00 -15.92
N ALA A 303 -20.67 -7.86 -15.26
CA ALA A 303 -20.56 -7.89 -13.81
C ALA A 303 -19.11 -7.73 -13.37
N LEU A 304 -18.94 -7.24 -12.14
CA LEU A 304 -17.63 -7.13 -11.50
C LEU A 304 -17.74 -7.52 -10.03
N VAL A 305 -16.65 -8.04 -9.50
CA VAL A 305 -16.42 -8.20 -8.05
C VAL A 305 -15.00 -7.80 -7.71
N VAL A 306 -14.80 -7.23 -6.51
CA VAL A 306 -13.48 -6.89 -5.98
C VAL A 306 -13.05 -7.99 -5.02
N ALA A 307 -11.87 -8.54 -5.25
CA ALA A 307 -11.26 -9.54 -4.38
C ALA A 307 -10.63 -8.90 -3.14
N PRO A 308 -10.37 -9.67 -2.07
CA PRO A 308 -9.69 -9.17 -0.88
C PRO A 308 -8.28 -8.62 -1.14
N ASP A 309 -7.62 -9.06 -2.22
CA ASP A 309 -6.32 -8.56 -2.70
C ASP A 309 -6.44 -7.35 -3.64
N ASN A 310 -7.63 -6.76 -3.75
CA ASN A 310 -8.00 -5.65 -4.61
C ASN A 310 -8.01 -5.96 -6.12
N LYS A 311 -7.79 -7.20 -6.57
CA LYS A 311 -8.07 -7.55 -7.97
C LYS A 311 -9.55 -7.32 -8.28
N VAL A 312 -9.87 -6.86 -9.48
CA VAL A 312 -11.25 -6.76 -9.96
C VAL A 312 -11.47 -7.75 -11.10
N TYR A 313 -12.41 -8.65 -10.90
CA TYR A 313 -12.83 -9.63 -11.91
C TYR A 313 -14.04 -9.12 -12.65
N VAL A 314 -13.99 -9.11 -13.98
CA VAL A 314 -15.03 -8.55 -14.87
C VAL A 314 -15.48 -9.59 -15.87
N THR A 315 -16.76 -9.97 -15.86
CA THR A 315 -17.31 -10.86 -16.89
C THR A 315 -17.55 -10.11 -18.19
N ASN A 316 -17.13 -10.70 -19.31
CA ASN A 316 -17.28 -10.16 -20.67
C ASN A 316 -18.23 -11.08 -21.45
N ILE A 317 -19.51 -10.72 -21.55
CA ILE A 317 -20.56 -11.63 -22.06
C ILE A 317 -20.32 -12.04 -23.52
N ALA A 318 -19.94 -11.10 -24.39
CA ALA A 318 -19.67 -11.42 -25.79
C ALA A 318 -18.26 -12.00 -26.00
N GLY A 319 -17.35 -11.82 -25.02
CA GLY A 319 -15.99 -12.34 -25.05
C GLY A 319 -15.86 -13.76 -24.50
N ALA A 320 -16.91 -14.34 -23.89
CA ALA A 320 -16.87 -15.62 -23.19
C ALA A 320 -15.65 -15.72 -22.24
N SER A 321 -15.42 -14.67 -21.47
CA SER A 321 -14.21 -14.53 -20.65
C SER A 321 -14.45 -13.70 -19.39
N VAL A 322 -13.52 -13.82 -18.45
CA VAL A 322 -13.38 -12.91 -17.31
C VAL A 322 -12.08 -12.16 -17.46
N THR A 323 -12.11 -10.83 -17.44
CA THR A 323 -10.92 -10.00 -17.34
C THR A 323 -10.55 -9.79 -15.89
N VAL A 324 -9.26 -9.90 -15.56
CA VAL A 324 -8.69 -9.55 -14.25
C VAL A 324 -8.00 -8.20 -14.36
N ILE A 325 -8.43 -7.25 -13.54
CA ILE A 325 -7.78 -5.93 -13.40
C ILE A 325 -6.95 -5.98 -12.13
N GLN A 326 -5.67 -5.61 -12.25
CA GLN A 326 -4.75 -5.44 -11.14
C GLN A 326 -4.33 -3.98 -11.05
N PHE A 327 -3.97 -3.54 -9.86
CA PHE A 327 -3.59 -2.16 -9.60
C PHE A 327 -2.13 -2.08 -9.22
N ASP A 328 -1.42 -1.08 -9.77
CA ASP A 328 -0.07 -0.77 -9.34
C ASP A 328 -0.03 -0.45 -7.85
N PRO A 329 1.00 -0.89 -7.13
CA PRO A 329 1.20 -0.46 -5.75
C PRO A 329 1.52 1.03 -5.70
N THR A 330 1.26 1.65 -4.57
CA THR A 330 1.80 2.99 -4.25
C THR A 330 2.58 2.93 -2.95
N ILE A 331 3.55 3.84 -2.77
CA ILE A 331 4.25 4.04 -1.52
C ILE A 331 4.06 5.50 -1.12
N THR A 332 3.49 5.74 0.06
CA THR A 332 3.31 7.08 0.62
C THR A 332 4.37 7.43 1.65
N SER A 333 4.84 6.44 2.43
CA SER A 333 5.85 6.67 3.46
C SER A 333 6.55 5.38 3.89
N ILE A 334 7.72 5.56 4.52
CA ILE A 334 8.45 4.52 5.25
C ILE A 334 8.83 5.05 6.64
N SER A 335 8.68 4.25 7.69
CA SER A 335 9.04 4.61 9.06
C SER A 335 9.60 3.41 9.84
N PRO A 336 10.77 3.56 10.53
CA PRO A 336 11.69 4.68 10.43
C PRO A 336 12.29 4.80 9.01
N ASN A 337 12.68 6.03 8.63
CA ASN A 337 13.27 6.32 7.31
C ASN A 337 14.81 6.34 7.31
N SER A 338 15.43 5.87 8.38
CA SER A 338 16.88 5.76 8.49
C SER A 338 17.30 4.61 9.40
N GLY A 339 18.51 4.09 9.18
CA GLY A 339 19.08 3.00 9.97
C GLY A 339 20.54 2.73 9.60
N PRO A 340 21.24 1.82 10.33
CA PRO A 340 22.64 1.54 10.12
C PRO A 340 22.92 0.87 8.77
N ILE A 341 24.11 1.07 8.24
CA ILE A 341 24.59 0.41 7.00
C ILE A 341 24.57 -1.12 7.08
N ALA A 342 24.64 -1.68 8.29
CA ALA A 342 24.55 -3.13 8.52
C ALA A 342 23.15 -3.70 8.24
N GLY A 343 22.14 -2.85 8.07
CA GLY A 343 20.74 -3.27 7.95
C GLY A 343 20.13 -3.69 9.28
N GLY A 344 19.09 -4.55 9.22
CA GLY A 344 18.42 -5.08 10.41
C GLY A 344 17.39 -4.14 11.04
N THR A 345 17.10 -2.99 10.44
CA THR A 345 16.08 -2.05 10.95
C THR A 345 14.69 -2.52 10.53
N PRO A 346 13.78 -2.80 11.50
CA PRO A 346 12.38 -3.03 11.19
C PRO A 346 11.75 -1.73 10.69
N VAL A 347 11.12 -1.77 9.52
CA VAL A 347 10.44 -0.63 8.91
C VAL A 347 8.99 -0.96 8.61
N THR A 348 8.14 0.07 8.65
CA THR A 348 6.75 0.02 8.17
C THR A 348 6.65 0.89 6.93
N ILE A 349 6.18 0.32 5.83
CA ILE A 349 5.88 1.03 4.59
C ILE A 349 4.37 1.17 4.47
N THR A 350 3.90 2.39 4.23
CA THR A 350 2.48 2.70 4.02
C THR A 350 2.25 3.02 2.54
N GLY A 351 1.15 2.55 1.99
CA GLY A 351 0.81 2.72 0.58
C GLY A 351 -0.54 2.12 0.25
N THR A 352 -0.77 1.75 -1.00
CA THR A 352 -1.96 1.03 -1.48
C THR A 352 -1.55 -0.14 -2.35
N ASN A 353 -2.42 -1.15 -2.48
CA ASN A 353 -2.24 -2.33 -3.33
C ASN A 353 -0.93 -3.09 -3.04
N LEU A 354 -0.56 -3.22 -1.74
CA LEU A 354 0.68 -3.84 -1.31
C LEU A 354 0.59 -5.37 -1.17
N THR A 355 -0.57 -5.98 -1.42
CA THR A 355 -0.78 -7.43 -1.28
C THR A 355 0.16 -8.21 -2.20
N GLY A 356 0.84 -9.23 -1.66
CA GLY A 356 1.83 -10.03 -2.39
C GLY A 356 3.16 -9.30 -2.65
N ALA A 357 3.44 -8.21 -1.92
CA ALA A 357 4.61 -7.38 -2.14
C ALA A 357 5.93 -8.08 -1.80
N SER A 358 6.94 -7.81 -2.62
CA SER A 358 8.36 -7.90 -2.28
C SER A 358 8.93 -6.47 -2.17
N VAL A 359 9.99 -6.31 -1.35
CA VAL A 359 10.60 -5.00 -1.09
C VAL A 359 12.08 -5.06 -1.34
N THR A 360 12.61 -4.04 -2.03
CA THR A 360 14.05 -3.79 -2.10
C THR A 360 14.38 -2.40 -1.57
N ILE A 361 15.55 -2.27 -0.90
CA ILE A 361 16.06 -0.99 -0.39
C ILE A 361 17.48 -0.82 -0.91
N GLY A 362 17.72 0.24 -1.69
CA GLY A 362 18.98 0.43 -2.40
C GLY A 362 19.30 -0.71 -3.38
N GLY A 363 18.27 -1.34 -3.96
CA GLY A 363 18.39 -2.48 -4.86
C GLY A 363 18.58 -3.84 -4.17
N ASN A 364 18.79 -3.89 -2.85
CA ASN A 364 18.96 -5.12 -2.08
C ASN A 364 17.63 -5.60 -1.50
N PRO A 365 17.34 -6.92 -1.52
CA PRO A 365 16.08 -7.44 -1.02
C PRO A 365 15.95 -7.31 0.50
N ALA A 366 14.82 -6.76 0.95
CA ALA A 366 14.42 -6.76 2.35
C ALA A 366 13.89 -8.14 2.76
N THR A 367 13.92 -8.45 4.06
CA THR A 367 13.44 -9.73 4.60
C THR A 367 12.24 -9.51 5.53
N GLY A 368 11.52 -10.57 5.90
CA GLY A 368 10.40 -10.49 6.84
C GLY A 368 9.25 -9.61 6.34
N VAL A 369 9.01 -9.57 5.03
CA VAL A 369 7.91 -8.79 4.44
C VAL A 369 6.59 -9.40 4.85
N MET A 370 5.76 -8.61 5.55
CA MET A 370 4.40 -8.98 5.95
C MET A 370 3.45 -7.84 5.63
N VAL A 371 2.40 -8.13 4.88
CA VAL A 371 1.38 -7.16 4.46
C VAL A 371 0.14 -7.32 5.35
N ASN A 372 -0.49 -6.19 5.75
CA ASN A 372 -1.75 -6.21 6.47
C ASN A 372 -2.92 -6.69 5.57
N ALA A 373 -4.04 -7.08 6.17
CA ALA A 373 -5.19 -7.63 5.45
C ALA A 373 -5.81 -6.68 4.41
N THR A 374 -5.62 -5.37 4.56
CA THR A 374 -6.15 -4.34 3.64
C THR A 374 -5.19 -3.96 2.52
N GLY A 375 -3.97 -4.50 2.50
CA GLY A 375 -2.96 -4.16 1.49
C GLY A 375 -2.49 -2.70 1.54
N THR A 376 -2.63 -2.03 2.70
CA THR A 376 -2.29 -0.59 2.86
C THR A 376 -1.03 -0.35 3.67
N GLN A 377 -0.54 -1.38 4.33
CA GLN A 377 0.68 -1.33 5.14
C GLN A 377 1.44 -2.64 5.02
N LEU A 378 2.76 -2.56 4.98
CA LEU A 378 3.63 -3.71 5.14
C LEU A 378 4.78 -3.42 6.11
N THR A 379 5.27 -4.46 6.76
CA THR A 379 6.50 -4.42 7.55
C THR A 379 7.61 -5.18 6.83
N ALA A 380 8.85 -4.74 7.01
CA ALA A 380 10.03 -5.40 6.44
C ALA A 380 11.26 -5.13 7.32
N ILE A 381 12.32 -5.91 7.13
CA ILE A 381 13.62 -5.71 7.77
C ILE A 381 14.60 -5.25 6.67
N THR A 382 15.27 -4.12 6.91
CA THR A 382 16.19 -3.54 5.93
C THR A 382 17.42 -4.43 5.71
N PRO A 383 17.85 -4.62 4.45
CA PRO A 383 19.10 -5.31 4.13
C PRO A 383 20.31 -4.42 4.49
N PRO A 384 21.55 -4.94 4.50
CA PRO A 384 22.75 -4.14 4.48
C PRO A 384 22.79 -3.21 3.26
N GLY A 385 23.32 -1.97 3.45
CA GLY A 385 23.39 -0.97 2.38
C GLY A 385 24.60 -0.04 2.49
N THR A 386 24.78 0.80 1.48
CA THR A 386 25.82 1.85 1.46
C THR A 386 25.30 3.12 2.12
N ALA A 387 26.18 3.84 2.83
CA ALA A 387 25.82 5.08 3.50
C ALA A 387 25.24 6.12 2.52
N GLY A 388 24.15 6.76 2.91
CA GLY A 388 23.43 7.76 2.13
C GLY A 388 21.99 7.36 1.82
N PRO A 389 21.28 8.15 1.00
CA PRO A 389 19.91 7.89 0.60
C PRO A 389 19.82 6.65 -0.30
N ALA A 390 18.79 5.85 -0.09
CA ALA A 390 18.51 4.62 -0.81
C ALA A 390 17.03 4.59 -1.23
N ASP A 391 16.78 4.18 -2.45
CA ASP A 391 15.43 4.02 -2.97
C ASP A 391 14.75 2.81 -2.32
N VAL A 392 13.47 2.97 -2.02
CA VAL A 392 12.60 1.90 -1.52
C VAL A 392 11.66 1.50 -2.64
N THR A 393 11.80 0.29 -3.17
CA THR A 393 10.94 -0.23 -4.23
C THR A 393 10.09 -1.37 -3.69
N VAL A 394 8.78 -1.26 -3.90
CA VAL A 394 7.80 -2.31 -3.63
C VAL A 394 7.34 -2.86 -4.97
N THR A 395 7.40 -4.17 -5.15
CA THR A 395 6.90 -4.89 -6.33
C THR A 395 5.82 -5.87 -5.92
N THR A 396 4.67 -5.78 -6.57
CA THR A 396 3.51 -6.67 -6.41
C THR A 396 3.17 -7.33 -7.75
N PRO A 397 2.24 -8.30 -7.81
CA PRO A 397 1.76 -8.82 -9.09
C PRO A 397 1.19 -7.73 -10.03
N GLY A 398 0.68 -6.62 -9.50
CA GLY A 398 0.14 -5.51 -10.28
C GLY A 398 1.19 -4.59 -10.89
N GLY A 399 2.43 -4.57 -10.36
CA GLY A 399 3.47 -3.66 -10.83
C GLY A 399 4.46 -3.27 -9.74
N SER A 400 5.15 -2.15 -9.93
CA SER A 400 6.16 -1.67 -8.98
C SER A 400 6.02 -0.17 -8.70
N ALA A 401 6.24 0.21 -7.44
CA ALA A 401 6.36 1.60 -7.01
C ALA A 401 7.71 1.84 -6.33
N THR A 402 8.29 3.03 -6.53
CA THR A 402 9.57 3.41 -5.92
C THR A 402 9.43 4.74 -5.20
N LEU A 403 9.82 4.75 -3.92
CA LEU A 403 10.02 5.95 -3.12
C LEU A 403 11.50 6.31 -3.20
N VAL A 404 11.84 7.30 -4.04
CA VAL A 404 13.22 7.73 -4.28
C VAL A 404 13.81 8.32 -3.02
N GLY A 405 14.98 7.81 -2.59
CA GLY A 405 15.66 8.24 -1.38
C GLY A 405 14.85 7.99 -0.09
N GLY A 406 13.87 7.08 -0.13
CA GLY A 406 12.93 6.85 0.97
C GLY A 406 13.57 6.38 2.27
N PHE A 407 14.75 5.77 2.21
CA PHE A 407 15.49 5.32 3.38
C PHE A 407 16.93 5.87 3.36
N THR A 408 17.47 6.22 4.51
CA THR A 408 18.85 6.70 4.61
C THR A 408 19.70 5.75 5.46
N TYR A 409 20.71 5.16 4.86
CA TYR A 409 21.71 4.39 5.59
C TYR A 409 22.72 5.31 6.27
N VAL A 410 22.91 5.13 7.57
CA VAL A 410 23.83 5.93 8.39
C VAL A 410 25.03 5.11 8.82
N LEU A 411 26.21 5.75 8.81
CA LEU A 411 27.41 5.15 9.35
C LEU A 411 27.34 5.08 10.88
N PRO A 412 27.81 4.00 11.50
CA PRO A 412 27.95 3.97 12.95
C PRO A 412 28.95 5.03 13.41
N VAL A 413 28.68 5.64 14.57
CA VAL A 413 29.63 6.56 15.21
C VAL A 413 30.50 5.75 16.17
N HIS A 414 31.80 5.71 15.92
CA HIS A 414 32.78 5.07 16.78
C HIS A 414 33.48 6.09 17.63
N ALA A 415 33.49 5.90 18.95
CA ALA A 415 34.35 6.65 19.86
C ALA A 415 35.80 6.29 19.59
N THR A 416 36.69 7.29 19.59
CA THR A 416 38.13 7.07 19.52
C THR A 416 38.81 7.37 20.85
N SER A 417 39.93 6.72 21.08
CA SER A 417 40.83 7.02 22.19
C SER A 417 42.19 7.45 21.63
N LEU A 418 42.68 8.58 22.05
CA LEU A 418 44.02 9.06 21.75
C LEU A 418 44.85 8.98 23.02
N THR A 419 46.01 8.36 22.94
CA THR A 419 46.95 8.25 24.06
C THR A 419 48.27 8.89 23.67
N ALA A 420 48.63 10.00 24.33
CA ALA A 420 49.88 10.68 24.12
C ALA A 420 50.99 10.10 25.04
N THR A 421 52.17 9.89 24.51
CA THR A 421 53.29 9.34 25.27
C THR A 421 54.08 10.48 25.91
N PRO A 422 54.42 10.39 27.21
CA PRO A 422 55.22 11.43 27.90
C PRO A 422 56.56 11.71 27.20
N ALA A 423 56.90 12.98 27.07
CA ALA A 423 58.18 13.39 26.53
C ALA A 423 59.28 13.06 27.54
N LEU A 424 60.31 12.33 27.10
CA LEU A 424 61.48 11.99 27.94
C LEU A 424 62.56 13.07 27.79
N THR A 425 62.91 13.74 28.87
CA THR A 425 64.07 14.65 28.92
C THR A 425 65.28 13.96 29.57
N LYS A 426 66.36 13.77 28.87
CA LYS A 426 67.65 13.36 29.47
C LYS A 426 68.49 14.60 29.69
N LEU A 427 68.54 15.04 30.91
CA LEU A 427 69.41 16.16 31.35
C LEU A 427 70.82 15.65 31.73
N PHE A 428 71.68 15.43 30.72
CA PHE A 428 73.14 15.41 30.97
C PHE A 428 73.86 16.06 29.78
N PRO A 429 74.75 16.99 30.01
CA PRO A 429 75.49 17.64 28.95
C PRO A 429 76.47 16.66 28.30
N PRO A 430 76.67 16.66 26.96
CA PRO A 430 76.21 17.65 25.98
C PRO A 430 75.15 17.20 24.97
N HIS A 431 74.40 16.18 25.21
CA HIS A 431 73.44 15.70 24.21
C HIS A 431 72.01 15.50 24.80
N VAL A 432 71.11 16.44 24.49
CA VAL A 432 69.71 16.32 24.78
C VAL A 432 69.10 15.52 23.63
N TYR A 433 68.71 14.26 23.89
CA TYR A 433 67.99 13.44 22.93
C TYR A 433 66.49 13.58 23.18
N PHE A 434 65.77 14.15 22.24
CA PHE A 434 64.32 14.06 22.22
C PHE A 434 63.93 12.96 21.23
N PRO A 435 63.43 11.83 21.73
CA PRO A 435 62.65 10.96 20.87
C PRO A 435 61.33 11.66 20.53
N PHE A 436 60.78 11.35 19.38
CA PHE A 436 59.55 11.88 18.83
C PHE A 436 58.45 12.09 19.88
N LEU A 437 57.67 13.18 19.75
CA LEU A 437 56.35 13.26 20.38
C LEU A 437 55.46 12.24 19.68
N THR A 438 54.86 11.37 20.44
CA THR A 438 54.05 10.29 19.89
C THR A 438 52.66 10.27 20.47
N ALA A 439 51.68 9.97 19.65
CA ALA A 439 50.31 9.70 20.08
C ALA A 439 49.74 8.50 19.32
N THR A 440 49.02 7.65 20.02
CA THR A 440 48.37 6.46 19.44
C THR A 440 46.87 6.66 19.42
N LEU A 441 46.27 6.52 18.25
CA LEU A 441 44.83 6.61 18.02
C LEU A 441 44.23 5.21 17.85
N THR A 442 43.21 4.90 18.65
CA THR A 442 42.50 3.62 18.65
C THR A 442 40.99 3.84 18.54
N ASP A 443 40.34 3.05 17.73
CA ASP A 443 38.87 2.95 17.69
C ASP A 443 38.42 2.14 18.92
N GLN A 444 37.60 2.72 19.79
CA GLN A 444 37.13 2.07 21.02
C GLN A 444 36.09 0.98 20.80
N VAL A 445 35.43 0.98 19.64
CA VAL A 445 34.40 -0.03 19.29
C VAL A 445 35.05 -1.31 18.78
N THR A 446 36.05 -1.15 17.90
CA THR A 446 36.74 -2.30 17.30
C THR A 446 37.99 -2.72 18.07
N GLY A 447 38.55 -1.83 18.91
CA GLY A 447 39.84 -2.02 19.58
C GLY A 447 41.05 -1.95 18.64
N LEU A 448 40.83 -1.58 17.36
CA LEU A 448 41.90 -1.56 16.35
C LEU A 448 42.56 -0.19 16.24
N PRO A 449 43.85 -0.14 15.84
CA PRO A 449 44.54 1.11 15.54
C PRO A 449 43.88 1.81 14.34
N VAL A 450 43.86 3.15 14.37
CA VAL A 450 43.29 3.97 13.29
C VAL A 450 44.40 4.58 12.46
N PRO A 451 44.72 4.09 11.26
CA PRO A 451 45.80 4.59 10.42
C PRO A 451 45.41 5.82 9.59
N ASN A 452 46.43 6.51 9.05
CA ASN A 452 46.30 7.61 8.10
C ASN A 452 45.48 8.83 8.61
N GLN A 453 45.37 9.03 9.94
CA GLN A 453 44.63 10.14 10.51
C GLN A 453 45.57 11.22 10.97
N PRO A 454 45.29 12.52 10.67
CA PRO A 454 46.13 13.63 11.13
C PRO A 454 45.93 13.86 12.63
N ILE A 455 47.05 13.88 13.37
CA ILE A 455 47.11 14.23 14.78
C ILE A 455 47.85 15.55 14.91
N LEU A 456 47.22 16.49 15.59
CA LEU A 456 47.77 17.80 15.90
C LEU A 456 48.45 17.78 17.28
N PHE A 457 49.72 18.19 17.33
CA PHE A 457 50.52 18.31 18.56
C PHE A 457 50.72 19.79 18.93
N LYS A 458 50.44 20.14 20.17
CA LYS A 458 50.58 21.51 20.71
C LYS A 458 51.28 21.54 22.07
N ALA A 459 51.95 22.64 22.38
CA ALA A 459 52.34 23.00 23.73
C ALA A 459 51.76 24.38 24.07
N GLY A 460 50.76 24.42 24.95
CA GLY A 460 49.91 25.58 25.15
C GLY A 460 49.22 26.00 23.84
N SER A 461 49.37 27.27 23.47
CA SER A 461 48.80 27.79 22.19
C SER A 461 49.69 27.54 20.96
N ASN A 462 50.89 26.99 21.14
CA ASN A 462 51.86 26.81 20.05
C ASN A 462 51.67 25.44 19.37
N VAL A 463 51.54 25.45 18.06
CA VAL A 463 51.52 24.21 17.24
C VAL A 463 52.92 23.69 17.09
N LEU A 464 53.16 22.45 17.53
CA LEU A 464 54.44 21.75 17.41
C LEU A 464 54.58 21.00 16.11
N GLY A 465 53.45 20.49 15.58
CA GLY A 465 53.40 19.79 14.30
C GLY A 465 52.10 19.02 14.09
N ILE A 466 51.96 18.51 12.89
CA ILE A 466 50.90 17.58 12.51
C ILE A 466 51.57 16.35 11.89
N ALA A 467 51.15 15.17 12.31
CA ALA A 467 51.59 13.90 11.71
C ALA A 467 50.43 12.95 11.53
N ASN A 468 50.44 12.19 10.44
CA ASN A 468 49.46 11.13 10.23
C ASN A 468 49.85 9.88 11.01
N THR A 469 48.84 9.16 11.50
CA THR A 469 49.03 7.84 12.12
C THR A 469 49.52 6.82 11.09
N ASP A 470 50.43 5.97 11.50
CA ASP A 470 50.92 4.82 10.74
C ASP A 470 49.92 3.62 10.82
N ALA A 471 50.32 2.47 10.28
CA ALA A 471 49.50 1.26 10.30
C ALA A 471 49.19 0.73 11.72
N GLN A 472 49.97 1.15 12.73
CA GLN A 472 49.77 0.83 14.14
C GLN A 472 49.02 1.95 14.89
N GLY A 473 48.45 2.91 14.14
CA GLY A 473 47.72 4.06 14.71
C GLY A 473 48.62 5.11 15.36
N VAL A 474 49.94 5.10 15.16
CA VAL A 474 50.90 5.98 15.86
C VAL A 474 51.31 7.13 14.97
N ALA A 475 51.05 8.35 15.43
CA ALA A 475 51.57 9.59 14.85
C ALA A 475 52.85 10.02 15.57
N ARG A 476 53.83 10.52 14.82
CA ARG A 476 55.13 10.96 15.37
C ARG A 476 55.54 12.29 14.78
N VAL A 477 55.88 13.25 15.67
CA VAL A 477 56.47 14.53 15.28
C VAL A 477 57.89 14.63 15.86
N ASN A 478 58.86 14.95 14.99
CA ASN A 478 60.24 15.13 15.38
C ASN A 478 60.51 16.62 15.61
N GLU A 479 60.77 17.01 16.87
CA GLU A 479 60.96 18.39 17.22
C GLU A 479 62.30 18.62 17.93
N THR A 480 63.26 19.14 17.19
CA THR A 480 64.58 19.58 17.71
C THR A 480 64.59 20.98 18.26
N LEU A 481 63.54 21.79 18.09
CA LEU A 481 63.54 23.25 18.38
C LEU A 481 62.54 23.70 19.46
N THR A 482 61.71 22.83 20.05
CA THR A 482 60.62 23.28 20.94
C THR A 482 60.66 22.74 22.37
N LEU A 483 61.83 22.25 22.81
CA LEU A 483 62.04 21.82 24.20
C LEU A 483 61.58 22.87 25.23
N THR A 484 61.94 24.13 25.01
CA THR A 484 61.59 25.23 25.91
C THR A 484 60.07 25.41 26.02
N LEU A 485 59.34 25.26 24.93
CA LEU A 485 57.86 25.36 24.91
C LEU A 485 57.19 24.20 25.65
N ILE A 486 57.69 22.97 25.47
CA ILE A 486 57.16 21.78 26.15
C ILE A 486 57.43 21.87 27.65
N LEU A 487 58.66 22.28 28.07
CA LEU A 487 59.01 22.45 29.47
C LEU A 487 58.22 23.60 30.14
N LEU A 488 58.02 24.73 29.44
CA LEU A 488 57.26 25.86 29.96
C LEU A 488 55.74 25.55 30.10
N ASN A 489 55.25 24.66 29.33
CA ASN A 489 53.84 24.23 29.38
C ASN A 489 53.62 22.88 30.11
N HIS A 490 54.66 22.35 30.77
CA HIS A 490 54.63 21.09 31.53
C HIS A 490 54.19 19.86 30.71
N GLY A 491 54.38 19.91 29.39
CA GLY A 491 54.00 18.83 28.50
C GLY A 491 53.44 19.28 27.15
N TYR A 492 52.78 18.41 26.46
CA TYR A 492 52.11 18.67 25.19
C TYR A 492 50.74 18.00 25.12
N GLU A 493 49.91 18.49 24.25
CA GLU A 493 48.62 17.94 23.92
C GLU A 493 48.66 17.33 22.50
N ALA A 494 48.11 16.14 22.34
CA ALA A 494 47.77 15.56 21.04
C ALA A 494 46.25 15.56 20.85
N SER A 495 45.77 15.94 19.69
CA SER A 495 44.34 15.97 19.39
C SER A 495 44.02 15.43 18.01
N PHE A 496 42.91 14.72 17.93
CA PHE A 496 42.29 14.20 16.71
C PHE A 496 40.93 14.88 16.53
N ALA A 497 40.70 15.46 15.36
CA ALA A 497 39.48 16.23 15.08
C ALA A 497 38.28 15.38 14.68
N GLY A 498 38.45 14.06 14.58
CA GLY A 498 37.44 13.14 14.01
C GLY A 498 37.63 12.94 12.52
N ALA A 499 37.05 11.89 11.99
CA ALA A 499 37.07 11.56 10.57
C ALA A 499 35.85 10.75 10.14
N VAL A 500 35.52 10.81 8.85
CA VAL A 500 34.55 9.90 8.21
C VAL A 500 35.31 8.88 7.39
N THR A 501 35.13 7.62 7.71
CA THR A 501 35.69 6.49 6.96
C THR A 501 34.59 5.82 6.14
N PRO A 502 34.89 4.92 5.20
CA PRO A 502 33.84 4.19 4.45
C PRO A 502 32.89 3.38 5.32
N THR A 503 33.28 3.04 6.55
CA THR A 503 32.50 2.13 7.44
C THR A 503 32.02 2.76 8.72
N ALA A 504 32.56 3.93 9.13
CA ALA A 504 32.19 4.59 10.39
C ALA A 504 32.52 6.09 10.41
N ILE A 505 31.87 6.81 11.31
CA ILE A 505 32.24 8.16 11.71
C ILE A 505 33.07 8.04 12.98
N LEU A 506 34.34 8.52 12.95
CA LEU A 506 35.24 8.52 14.09
C LEU A 506 35.07 9.81 14.85
N SER A 507 34.72 9.75 16.14
CA SER A 507 34.55 10.93 16.97
C SER A 507 35.91 11.57 17.32
N PRO A 508 35.97 12.90 17.60
CA PRO A 508 37.16 13.55 18.06
C PRO A 508 37.68 12.99 19.40
N SER A 509 39.00 13.05 19.60
CA SER A 509 39.64 12.67 20.87
C SER A 509 40.92 13.49 21.11
N SER A 510 41.29 13.69 22.36
CA SER A 510 42.53 14.33 22.74
C SER A 510 43.14 13.72 23.99
N ASP A 511 44.44 13.84 24.16
CA ASP A 511 45.16 13.45 25.37
C ASP A 511 46.35 14.38 25.62
N GLN A 512 46.73 14.50 26.88
CA GLN A 512 47.84 15.31 27.33
C GLN A 512 48.94 14.43 27.89
N ALA A 513 50.18 14.69 27.47
CA ALA A 513 51.34 14.00 27.98
C ALA A 513 52.24 14.97 28.72
N GLY A 514 52.59 14.61 29.94
CA GLY A 514 53.56 15.36 30.79
C GLY A 514 55.01 15.20 30.33
N VAL A 515 55.88 15.92 31.01
CA VAL A 515 57.33 15.74 30.88
C VAL A 515 57.79 14.85 32.03
N ILE A 516 58.52 13.77 31.70
CA ILE A 516 59.20 12.97 32.73
C ILE A 516 60.59 13.55 32.93
N GLU A 517 60.81 14.17 34.10
CA GLU A 517 62.14 14.59 34.56
C GLU A 517 62.83 13.36 35.17
N PRO A 518 64.11 13.09 34.84
CA PRO A 518 64.85 11.97 35.37
C PRO A 518 65.17 12.10 36.88
#